data_a8b6e65979d26db0d182d1d5b023bd5c
#
_entry.id   a8b6e65979d26db0d182d1d5b023bd5c
#
_cell.length_a   1.000
_cell.length_b   1.000
_cell.length_c   1.000
_cell.angle_alpha   90.00
_cell.angle_beta   90.00
_cell.angle_gamma   90.00
#
_symmetry.space_group_name_H-M   'P 1'
#
loop_
_entity.id
_entity.type
_entity.pdbx_description
1 polymer ?
#
loop_
_entity_poly.entity_id
_entity_poly.type
_entity_poly.pdbx_seq_one_letter_code
_entity_poly.pdbx_strand_id
1 'polypeptide(L)'
;ALVEVLAVDDIPPLPSLAELWERRVPHDDVAGRAAFELDLGAAEVELSTYRSALHRRIGDATNELIARYREQPGLCLSALPLDPRRRITA
;
A
#
# COMPACT_ATOMS: atom_id res chain seq x y z
N ALA A 1 16.51 -11.04 2.28
CA ALA A 1 15.30 -11.76 1.90
C ALA A 1 14.21 -10.80 1.47
N LEU A 2 13.24 -11.30 0.73
CA LEU A 2 12.11 -10.48 0.26
C LEU A 2 11.33 -9.89 1.43
N VAL A 3 11.15 -10.65 2.49
CA VAL A 3 10.45 -10.20 3.68
C VAL A 3 11.15 -8.98 4.30
N GLU A 4 12.46 -8.95 4.28
CA GLU A 4 13.23 -7.83 4.79
C GLU A 4 13.04 -6.58 3.93
N VAL A 5 12.95 -6.75 2.61
CA VAL A 5 12.70 -5.65 1.69
C VAL A 5 11.32 -5.04 1.96
N LEU A 6 10.38 -5.86 2.36
CA LEU A 6 9.01 -5.43 2.66
C LEU A 6 8.83 -5.02 4.12
N ALA A 7 9.89 -4.94 4.91
CA ALA A 7 9.79 -4.48 6.29
C ALA A 7 9.12 -3.11 6.35
N VAL A 8 8.26 -2.94 7.35
CA VAL A 8 7.37 -1.79 7.40
C VAL A 8 7.94 -0.56 8.08
N ASP A 9 9.19 -0.60 8.51
CA ASP A 9 9.80 0.51 9.26
C ASP A 9 9.85 1.81 8.46
N ASP A 10 9.95 1.70 7.13
CA ASP A 10 10.03 2.86 6.23
C ASP A 10 8.65 3.33 5.75
N ILE A 11 7.60 2.62 6.11
CA ILE A 11 6.26 2.95 5.67
C ILE A 11 5.55 3.69 6.78
N PRO A 12 5.03 4.91 6.51
CA PRO A 12 4.30 5.65 7.54
C PRO A 12 3.05 4.88 7.95
N PRO A 13 2.53 5.11 9.15
CA PRO A 13 1.31 4.44 9.59
C PRO A 13 0.13 4.81 8.71
N LEU A 14 -0.77 3.87 8.53
CA LEU A 14 -2.02 4.13 7.82
C LEU A 14 -2.87 5.09 8.64
N PRO A 15 -3.35 6.19 8.06
CA PRO A 15 -4.21 7.11 8.81
C PRO A 15 -5.53 6.47 9.19
N SER A 16 -6.04 6.83 10.36
CA SER A 16 -7.35 6.37 10.79
C SER A 16 -8.42 7.27 10.19
N LEU A 17 -9.34 6.67 9.45
CA LEU A 17 -10.42 7.40 8.79
C LEU A 17 -11.76 7.22 9.47
N ALA A 18 -11.82 6.40 10.52
CA ALA A 18 -13.10 6.07 11.18
C ALA A 18 -13.78 7.31 11.74
N GLU A 19 -13.04 8.18 12.39
CA GLU A 19 -13.61 9.40 12.97
C GLU A 19 -14.16 10.31 11.89
N LEU A 20 -13.43 10.47 10.80
CA LEU A 20 -13.90 11.30 9.68
C LEU A 20 -15.16 10.71 9.03
N TRP A 21 -15.17 9.40 8.87
CA TRP A 21 -16.31 8.70 8.28
C TRP A 21 -17.57 8.84 9.11
N GLU A 22 -17.41 8.83 10.44
CA GLU A 22 -18.53 8.88 11.37
C GLU A 22 -18.90 10.29 11.80
N ARG A 23 -18.08 11.28 11.48
CA ARG A 23 -18.31 12.67 11.91
C ARG A 23 -19.60 13.21 11.32
N ARG A 24 -20.39 13.82 12.18
CA ARG A 24 -21.61 14.51 11.77
C ARG A 24 -21.40 16.00 11.85
N VAL A 25 -21.59 16.69 10.74
CA VAL A 25 -21.44 18.14 10.67
C VAL A 25 -22.81 18.70 10.29
N PRO A 26 -23.42 19.52 11.17
CA PRO A 26 -24.71 20.14 10.84
C PRO A 26 -24.61 20.96 9.57
N HIS A 27 -25.67 20.99 8.82
CA HIS A 27 -25.71 21.63 7.51
C HIS A 27 -25.37 23.12 7.58
N ASP A 28 -25.75 23.78 8.67
CA ASP A 28 -25.59 25.22 8.89
C ASP A 28 -24.34 25.57 9.71
N ASP A 29 -23.55 24.58 10.10
CA ASP A 29 -22.32 24.79 10.88
C ASP A 29 -21.15 25.09 9.93
N VAL A 30 -20.98 26.37 9.61
CA VAL A 30 -19.93 26.78 8.68
C VAL A 30 -18.53 26.46 9.20
N ALA A 31 -18.29 26.74 10.50
CA ALA A 31 -16.99 26.48 11.09
C ALA A 31 -16.68 24.97 11.13
N GLY A 32 -17.68 24.15 11.47
CA GLY A 32 -17.52 22.72 11.49
C GLY A 32 -17.24 22.14 10.10
N ARG A 33 -17.90 22.67 9.09
CA ARG A 33 -17.65 22.24 7.70
C ARG A 33 -16.25 22.60 7.27
N ALA A 34 -15.78 23.79 7.58
CA ALA A 34 -14.42 24.20 7.25
C ALA A 34 -13.39 23.32 7.94
N ALA A 35 -13.60 23.01 9.21
CA ALA A 35 -12.72 22.11 9.95
C ALA A 35 -12.72 20.71 9.34
N PHE A 36 -13.89 20.21 8.96
CA PHE A 36 -14.02 18.89 8.33
C PHE A 36 -13.26 18.84 7.00
N GLU A 37 -13.38 19.88 6.19
CA GLU A 37 -12.67 19.96 4.92
C GLU A 37 -11.15 19.97 5.10
N LEU A 38 -10.67 20.69 6.12
CA LEU A 38 -9.25 20.68 6.44
C LEU A 38 -8.77 19.30 6.89
N ASP A 39 -9.55 18.63 7.71
CA ASP A 39 -9.20 17.30 8.20
C ASP A 39 -9.24 16.27 7.07
N LEU A 40 -10.20 16.37 6.17
CA LEU A 40 -10.25 15.53 4.98
C LEU A 40 -9.03 15.74 4.10
N GLY A 41 -8.63 17.00 3.90
CA GLY A 41 -7.45 17.32 3.11
C GLY A 41 -6.18 16.73 3.73
N ALA A 42 -6.05 16.84 5.06
CA ALA A 42 -4.91 16.27 5.76
C ALA A 42 -4.88 14.75 5.63
N ALA A 43 -6.03 14.10 5.76
CA ALA A 43 -6.13 12.65 5.59
C ALA A 43 -5.77 12.22 4.17
N GLU A 44 -6.19 12.98 3.17
CA GLU A 44 -5.85 12.71 1.79
C GLU A 44 -4.34 12.77 1.56
N VAL A 45 -3.66 13.76 2.14
CA VAL A 45 -2.21 13.88 2.04
C VAL A 45 -1.54 12.67 2.70
N GLU A 46 -2.01 12.28 3.88
CA GLU A 46 -1.45 11.12 4.58
C GLU A 46 -1.64 9.83 3.79
N LEU A 47 -2.81 9.64 3.19
CA LEU A 47 -3.08 8.48 2.35
C LEU A 47 -2.19 8.46 1.10
N SER A 48 -1.99 9.62 0.47
CA SER A 48 -1.13 9.73 -0.69
C SER A 48 0.32 9.39 -0.33
N THR A 49 0.79 9.86 0.82
CA THR A 49 2.12 9.55 1.32
C THR A 49 2.26 8.05 1.59
N TYR A 50 1.28 7.45 2.22
CA TYR A 50 1.26 6.02 2.50
C TYR A 50 1.31 5.22 1.19
N ARG A 51 0.46 5.57 0.24
CA ARG A 51 0.41 4.89 -1.05
C ARG A 51 1.73 5.00 -1.80
N SER A 52 2.34 6.18 -1.80
CA SER A 52 3.63 6.39 -2.46
C SER A 52 4.73 5.54 -1.82
N ALA A 53 4.72 5.45 -0.48
CA ALA A 53 5.68 4.62 0.23
C ALA A 53 5.49 3.13 -0.11
N LEU A 54 4.25 2.67 -0.17
CA LEU A 54 3.95 1.30 -0.58
C LEU A 54 4.42 1.01 -2.00
N HIS A 55 4.13 1.91 -2.93
CA HIS A 55 4.56 1.73 -4.32
C HIS A 55 6.08 1.64 -4.43
N ARG A 56 6.79 2.47 -3.68
CA ARG A 56 8.25 2.42 -3.67
C ARG A 56 8.75 1.08 -3.13
N ARG A 57 8.16 0.59 -2.04
CA ARG A 57 8.55 -0.69 -1.47
C ARG A 57 8.25 -1.84 -2.41
N ILE A 58 7.12 -1.80 -3.09
CA ILE A 58 6.77 -2.81 -4.09
C ILE A 58 7.77 -2.78 -5.24
N GLY A 59 8.14 -1.60 -5.69
CA GLY A 59 9.15 -1.45 -6.73
C GLY A 59 10.49 -2.03 -6.33
N ASP A 60 10.94 -1.73 -5.11
CA ASP A 60 12.19 -2.25 -4.58
C ASP A 60 12.15 -3.77 -4.47
N ALA A 61 11.05 -4.31 -3.99
CA ALA A 61 10.89 -5.77 -3.88
C ALA A 61 10.88 -6.43 -5.26
N THR A 62 10.22 -5.81 -6.22
CA THR A 62 10.19 -6.32 -7.59
C THR A 62 11.59 -6.34 -8.20
N ASN A 63 12.35 -5.26 -8.00
CA ASN A 63 13.71 -5.19 -8.51
C ASN A 63 14.61 -6.24 -7.86
N GLU A 64 14.43 -6.47 -6.58
CA GLU A 64 15.16 -7.50 -5.86
C GLU A 64 14.87 -8.89 -6.42
N LEU A 65 13.60 -9.19 -6.68
CA LEU A 65 13.20 -10.46 -7.27
C LEU A 65 13.78 -10.65 -8.66
N ILE A 66 13.74 -9.60 -9.48
CA ILE A 66 14.30 -9.66 -10.82
C ILE A 66 15.80 -9.96 -10.76
N ALA A 67 16.52 -9.31 -9.85
CA ALA A 67 17.94 -9.54 -9.70
C ALA A 67 18.23 -10.99 -9.31
N ARG A 68 17.45 -11.55 -8.38
CA ARG A 68 17.62 -12.94 -7.96
C ARG A 68 17.31 -13.92 -9.08
N TYR A 69 16.27 -13.66 -9.85
CA TYR A 69 15.92 -14.54 -10.96
C TYR A 69 16.97 -14.53 -12.06
N ARG A 70 17.64 -13.40 -12.27
CA ARG A 70 18.75 -13.32 -13.22
C ARG A 70 19.94 -14.14 -12.75
N GLU A 71 20.20 -14.16 -11.45
CA GLU A 71 21.30 -14.96 -10.90
C GLU A 71 20.96 -16.44 -10.83
N GLN A 72 19.73 -16.77 -10.51
CA GLN A 72 19.26 -18.13 -10.34
C GLN A 72 17.90 -18.31 -11.02
N PRO A 73 17.88 -18.50 -12.33
CA PRO A 73 16.62 -18.63 -13.06
C PRO A 73 15.69 -19.71 -12.55
N GLY A 74 16.23 -20.76 -11.93
CA GLY A 74 15.42 -21.82 -11.35
C GLY A 74 14.51 -21.37 -10.22
N LEU A 75 14.85 -20.27 -9.54
CA LEU A 75 14.01 -19.73 -8.47
C LEU A 75 12.67 -19.24 -8.98
N CYS A 76 12.63 -18.79 -10.23
CA CYS A 76 11.41 -18.29 -10.84
C CYS A 76 10.32 -19.36 -10.83
N LEU A 77 10.68 -20.61 -11.13
CA LEU A 77 9.72 -21.70 -11.20
C LEU A 77 9.21 -22.09 -9.83
N SER A 78 10.08 -22.06 -8.83
CA SER A 78 9.69 -22.46 -7.47
C SER A 78 8.99 -21.36 -6.69
N ALA A 79 9.25 -20.09 -7.02
CA ALA A 79 8.69 -18.96 -6.30
C ALA A 79 7.34 -18.53 -6.82
N LEU A 80 6.99 -18.85 -8.05
CA LEU A 80 5.71 -18.46 -8.60
C LEU A 80 4.57 -19.19 -7.91
N PRO A 81 3.53 -18.49 -7.48
CA PRO A 81 2.37 -19.11 -6.86
C PRO A 81 1.52 -19.90 -7.85
N LEU A 82 1.70 -19.65 -9.16
CA LEU A 82 0.93 -20.32 -10.19
C LEU A 82 1.61 -21.61 -10.59
N ASP A 83 0.87 -22.72 -10.47
CA ASP A 83 1.29 -24.01 -10.98
C ASP A 83 0.78 -24.14 -12.40
N PRO A 84 1.67 -24.34 -13.40
CA PRO A 84 1.23 -24.53 -14.77
C PRO A 84 0.19 -25.62 -14.94
N ARG A 85 0.28 -26.65 -14.11
CA ARG A 85 -0.70 -27.74 -14.16
C ARG A 85 -2.10 -27.30 -13.76
N ARG A 86 -2.21 -26.34 -12.82
CA ARG A 86 -3.52 -25.82 -12.45
C ARG A 86 -4.16 -25.09 -13.60
N ARG A 87 -3.36 -24.36 -14.38
CA ARG A 87 -3.91 -23.64 -15.53
C ARG A 87 -4.36 -24.58 -16.62
N ILE A 88 -3.66 -25.68 -16.80
CA ILE A 88 -4.03 -26.68 -17.79
C ILE A 88 -5.30 -27.40 -17.41
N THR A 89 -5.46 -27.68 -16.13
CA THR A 89 -6.61 -28.43 -15.64
C THR A 89 -7.82 -27.56 -15.36
N ALA A 90 -7.69 -26.27 -15.36
CA ALA A 90 -8.79 -25.33 -15.15
C ALA A 90 -9.71 -25.15 -16.40
#